data_70f11f746ec4eafff3c983a93efe7187
#
_entry.id   70f11f746ec4eafff3c983a93efe7187
#
_cell.length_a   1.000
_cell.length_b   1.000
_cell.length_c   1.000
_cell.angle_alpha   90.00
_cell.angle_beta   90.00
_cell.angle_gamma   90.00
#
_symmetry.space_group_name_H-M   'P 1'
#
loop_
_entity.id
_entity.type
_entity.pdbx_description
1 polymer ?
#
loop_
_entity_poly.entity_id
_entity_poly.type
_entity_poly.pdbx_seq_one_letter_code
_entity_poly.pdbx_strand_id
1 'polypeptide(L)'
;MALILLVPIWPLVSQEPSNSQNLQLSDVGAEPEAAVGDESDIRVRVDVVNVPVAALNSEGLPIYGLKKSDFEVYEDGKRQEITHFRRETDIPLRVGLLLDTSNSARRYIEFEKDAASEFAYVLLQKSRQHQIFLLTFDGAAEVVVDFSNDRDKLEEAILDLKAGGGKALFDSIYFACKEKMVRADNPNGTRRVLVIVSDGIDSQSTRSLEEVISMARLAEVVIYAIGTVSYGFTNPGFEVLERLTEETGGKAYFPHEKMLGVADVRGFEAHGVQFEGTSQNMGFSNGQGLFSADRFMRMIDSITSIRRELEEQYSLAYTSPNPNLDGTYRNIEVKVRRKGVKVRAKKGYFAVSEGMRMAMANQDFPTEDMED
;
A
#
# COMPACT_ATOMS: atom_id res chain seq x y z
N MET A 1 -0.06 -62.32 -20.77
CA MET A 1 1.39 -62.17 -20.74
C MET A 1 1.69 -61.06 -19.75
N ALA A 2 1.99 -61.45 -18.52
CA ALA A 2 2.26 -60.55 -17.42
C ALA A 2 3.77 -60.29 -17.33
N LEU A 3 4.18 -59.06 -17.25
CA LEU A 3 5.57 -58.70 -16.98
C LEU A 3 5.67 -58.05 -15.62
N ILE A 4 6.23 -58.77 -14.68
CA ILE A 4 6.57 -58.37 -13.32
C ILE A 4 7.93 -57.73 -13.36
N LEU A 5 8.06 -56.47 -12.90
CA LEU A 5 9.34 -55.83 -12.65
C LEU A 5 9.59 -55.70 -11.16
N LEU A 6 10.66 -56.40 -10.74
CA LEU A 6 11.20 -56.49 -9.39
C LEU A 6 11.92 -55.18 -8.98
N VAL A 7 11.65 -54.70 -7.78
CA VAL A 7 12.37 -53.64 -7.09
C VAL A 7 13.39 -54.29 -6.14
N PRO A 8 14.65 -53.88 -6.10
CA PRO A 8 15.61 -54.38 -5.13
C PRO A 8 15.52 -53.62 -3.80
N ILE A 9 15.40 -54.39 -2.74
CA ILE A 9 15.48 -53.96 -1.35
C ILE A 9 16.95 -53.98 -0.95
N TRP A 10 17.44 -52.91 -0.37
CA TRP A 10 18.76 -52.86 0.27
C TRP A 10 18.60 -52.87 1.79
N PRO A 11 19.47 -53.64 2.53
CA PRO A 11 19.30 -53.83 3.96
C PRO A 11 19.95 -52.73 4.81
N LEU A 12 19.30 -52.48 5.94
CA LEU A 12 19.87 -51.77 7.09
C LEU A 12 21.09 -52.50 7.64
N VAL A 13 22.15 -51.75 7.94
CA VAL A 13 23.21 -52.20 8.84
C VAL A 13 23.22 -51.29 10.05
N SER A 14 22.88 -51.87 11.17
CA SER A 14 23.05 -51.38 12.53
C SER A 14 24.48 -51.71 12.99
N GLN A 15 25.19 -50.76 13.59
CA GLN A 15 26.30 -51.05 14.51
C GLN A 15 26.39 -49.95 15.59
N GLU A 16 26.09 -50.33 16.80
CA GLU A 16 26.76 -49.95 18.04
C GLU A 16 27.61 -51.20 18.46
N PRO A 17 28.51 -51.15 19.46
CA PRO A 17 28.77 -50.18 20.52
C PRO A 17 30.24 -50.06 20.99
N SER A 18 30.40 -49.25 22.05
CA SER A 18 31.35 -49.37 23.20
C SER A 18 32.84 -49.09 23.01
N ASN A 19 33.36 -48.14 23.76
CA ASN A 19 34.26 -48.49 24.85
C ASN A 19 34.47 -47.34 25.85
N SER A 20 34.19 -47.66 27.11
CA SER A 20 34.55 -46.92 28.30
C SER A 20 36.03 -47.15 28.65
N GLN A 21 36.77 -46.07 28.91
CA GLN A 21 37.94 -46.17 29.81
C GLN A 21 38.02 -44.93 30.71
N ASN A 22 37.83 -45.21 31.99
CA ASN A 22 38.23 -44.41 33.14
C ASN A 22 39.74 -44.15 33.09
N LEU A 23 40.13 -42.91 33.40
CA LEU A 23 41.42 -42.64 34.07
C LEU A 23 41.24 -41.49 35.05
N GLN A 24 41.79 -41.76 36.23
CA GLN A 24 41.69 -41.01 37.47
C GLN A 24 42.55 -39.74 37.49
N LEU A 25 42.05 -38.82 38.27
CA LEU A 25 42.65 -37.72 39.04
C LEU A 25 44.17 -37.67 39.19
N SER A 26 44.73 -36.48 38.97
CA SER A 26 45.77 -35.91 39.81
C SER A 26 45.67 -34.39 39.85
N ASP A 27 45.62 -33.89 41.05
CA ASP A 27 45.75 -32.48 41.45
C ASP A 27 46.90 -31.77 40.76
N VAL A 28 46.71 -30.46 40.48
CA VAL A 28 47.54 -29.34 40.99
C VAL A 28 47.12 -28.03 40.29
N GLY A 29 46.95 -26.98 41.10
CA GLY A 29 47.14 -25.59 40.65
C GLY A 29 45.90 -24.72 40.54
N ALA A 30 45.59 -24.05 41.61
CA ALA A 30 44.73 -22.88 41.60
C ALA A 30 45.40 -21.73 40.82
N GLU A 31 44.81 -21.30 39.73
CA GLU A 31 45.07 -19.99 39.14
C GLU A 31 43.80 -19.09 39.20
N PRO A 32 43.96 -17.77 39.27
CA PRO A 32 42.91 -16.88 39.73
C PRO A 32 41.78 -16.76 38.66
N GLU A 33 40.56 -16.75 39.18
CA GLU A 33 39.36 -16.39 38.43
C GLU A 33 39.57 -15.03 37.75
N ALA A 34 39.77 -15.06 36.43
CA ALA A 34 39.56 -13.90 35.57
C ALA A 34 38.06 -13.61 35.61
N ALA A 35 37.69 -12.48 36.20
CA ALA A 35 36.35 -11.93 36.11
C ALA A 35 35.95 -11.86 34.65
N VAL A 36 35.05 -12.75 34.24
CA VAL A 36 34.31 -12.63 32.98
C VAL A 36 33.48 -11.38 33.12
N GLY A 37 34.00 -10.27 32.54
CA GLY A 37 33.23 -9.06 32.37
C GLY A 37 31.99 -9.42 31.59
N ASP A 38 30.84 -9.18 32.19
CA ASP A 38 29.56 -9.18 31.56
C ASP A 38 29.61 -8.10 30.49
N GLU A 39 30.04 -8.45 29.28
CA GLU A 39 29.79 -7.66 28.08
C GLU A 39 28.31 -7.74 27.82
N SER A 40 27.54 -6.94 28.58
CA SER A 40 26.19 -6.64 28.22
C SER A 40 26.25 -5.97 26.82
N ASP A 41 25.97 -6.76 25.82
CA ASP A 41 25.70 -6.29 24.45
C ASP A 41 24.58 -5.24 24.55
N ILE A 42 24.95 -3.97 24.68
CA ILE A 42 24.02 -2.85 24.61
C ILE A 42 23.59 -2.79 23.15
N ARG A 43 22.59 -3.57 22.80
CA ARG A 43 21.91 -3.46 21.50
C ARG A 43 21.14 -2.16 21.47
N VAL A 44 21.80 -1.09 21.04
CA VAL A 44 21.13 0.18 20.75
C VAL A 44 20.23 -0.06 19.53
N ARG A 45 18.94 -0.22 19.79
CA ARG A 45 17.94 -0.26 18.73
C ARG A 45 17.79 1.16 18.20
N VAL A 46 18.35 1.42 17.03
CA VAL A 46 18.17 2.69 16.33
C VAL A 46 16.93 2.55 15.47
N ASP A 47 15.84 3.18 15.90
CA ASP A 47 14.62 3.20 15.09
C ASP A 47 14.77 4.23 13.99
N VAL A 48 14.90 3.72 12.76
CA VAL A 48 15.03 4.53 11.53
C VAL A 48 13.64 4.81 10.99
N VAL A 49 13.28 6.09 10.90
CA VAL A 49 12.03 6.53 10.31
C VAL A 49 12.19 6.61 8.80
N ASN A 50 11.48 5.76 8.07
CA ASN A 50 11.47 5.78 6.62
C ASN A 50 10.32 6.64 6.09
N VAL A 51 10.64 7.56 5.17
CA VAL A 51 9.71 8.52 4.58
C VAL A 51 9.76 8.39 3.06
N PRO A 52 8.86 7.63 2.46
CA PRO A 52 8.66 7.62 1.02
C PRO A 52 8.17 9.00 0.55
N VAL A 53 8.78 9.52 -0.52
CA VAL A 53 8.49 10.85 -1.02
C VAL A 53 8.30 10.82 -2.53
N ALA A 54 7.13 11.24 -3.00
CA ALA A 54 6.90 11.55 -4.39
C ALA A 54 7.22 13.03 -4.63
N ALA A 55 8.18 13.30 -5.51
CA ALA A 55 8.52 14.64 -5.96
C ALA A 55 7.99 14.85 -7.38
N LEU A 56 7.05 15.77 -7.55
CA LEU A 56 6.27 15.94 -8.77
C LEU A 56 6.40 17.34 -9.33
N ASN A 57 6.30 17.48 -10.66
CA ASN A 57 6.20 18.77 -11.31
C ASN A 57 4.78 19.37 -11.20
N SER A 58 4.53 20.51 -11.83
CA SER A 58 3.22 21.16 -11.86
C SER A 58 2.12 20.31 -12.51
N GLU A 59 2.50 19.42 -13.41
CA GLU A 59 1.61 18.50 -14.14
C GLU A 59 1.36 17.20 -13.38
N GLY A 60 2.03 16.99 -12.22
CA GLY A 60 1.92 15.79 -11.41
C GLY A 60 2.81 14.64 -11.90
N LEU A 61 3.78 14.91 -12.77
CA LEU A 61 4.74 13.92 -13.24
C LEU A 61 5.95 13.86 -12.30
N PRO A 62 6.54 12.67 -12.06
CA PRO A 62 7.70 12.51 -11.20
C PRO A 62 8.91 13.32 -11.71
N ILE A 63 9.62 13.94 -10.79
CA ILE A 63 10.86 14.65 -11.06
C ILE A 63 12.05 13.75 -10.71
N TYR A 64 12.93 13.59 -11.67
CA TYR A 64 14.15 12.80 -11.55
C TYR A 64 15.37 13.65 -11.22
N GLY A 65 16.41 13.00 -10.70
CA GLY A 65 17.72 13.60 -10.50
C GLY A 65 17.82 14.55 -9.31
N LEU A 66 16.85 14.54 -8.39
CA LEU A 66 17.00 15.22 -7.11
C LEU A 66 18.08 14.51 -6.27
N LYS A 67 18.82 15.29 -5.50
CA LYS A 67 19.89 14.83 -4.60
C LYS A 67 19.42 14.94 -3.14
N LYS A 68 20.09 14.25 -2.23
CA LYS A 68 19.85 14.36 -0.78
C LYS A 68 19.78 15.82 -0.31
N SER A 69 20.68 16.67 -0.84
CA SER A 69 20.76 18.10 -0.50
C SER A 69 19.55 18.93 -0.92
N ASP A 70 18.74 18.42 -1.83
CA ASP A 70 17.53 19.11 -2.30
C ASP A 70 16.35 18.94 -1.32
N PHE A 71 16.46 17.98 -0.39
CA PHE A 71 15.40 17.66 0.56
C PHE A 71 15.71 18.18 1.96
N GLU A 72 14.66 18.57 2.66
CA GLU A 72 14.65 18.87 4.08
C GLU A 72 13.51 18.08 4.73
N VAL A 73 13.81 17.39 5.82
CA VAL A 73 12.83 16.63 6.61
C VAL A 73 12.74 17.28 7.99
N TYR A 74 11.51 17.42 8.48
CA TYR A 74 11.23 17.94 9.81
C TYR A 74 10.36 16.93 10.56
N GLU A 75 10.64 16.70 11.83
CA GLU A 75 9.81 15.96 12.78
C GLU A 75 9.40 16.94 13.89
N ASP A 76 8.10 17.10 14.11
CA ASP A 76 7.53 18.04 15.07
C ASP A 76 8.16 19.45 14.99
N GLY A 77 8.31 19.93 13.73
CA GLY A 77 8.90 21.23 13.42
C GLY A 77 10.43 21.30 13.55
N LYS A 78 11.10 20.25 14.00
CA LYS A 78 12.57 20.19 14.16
C LYS A 78 13.18 19.52 12.93
N ARG A 79 14.18 20.21 12.33
CA ARG A 79 14.87 19.66 11.16
C ARG A 79 15.66 18.41 11.54
N GLN A 80 15.52 17.37 10.70
CA GLN A 80 16.20 16.10 10.86
C GLN A 80 17.35 15.93 9.86
N GLU A 81 18.37 15.20 10.27
CA GLU A 81 19.45 14.81 9.38
C GLU A 81 19.04 13.56 8.60
N ILE A 82 18.96 13.65 7.28
CA ILE A 82 18.66 12.51 6.42
C ILE A 82 19.87 11.57 6.47
N THR A 83 19.75 10.40 7.08
CA THR A 83 20.81 9.39 7.18
C THR A 83 20.92 8.55 5.90
N HIS A 84 19.78 8.20 5.31
CA HIS A 84 19.71 7.42 4.07
C HIS A 84 18.89 8.17 3.03
N PHE A 85 19.39 8.11 1.80
CA PHE A 85 18.72 8.68 0.64
C PHE A 85 18.87 7.71 -0.53
N ARG A 86 17.75 7.27 -1.07
CA ARG A 86 17.73 6.37 -2.22
C ARG A 86 16.55 6.72 -3.10
N ARG A 87 16.71 6.59 -4.41
CA ARG A 87 15.58 6.47 -5.32
C ARG A 87 15.30 4.98 -5.46
N GLU A 88 14.12 4.59 -5.09
CA GLU A 88 13.75 3.19 -5.07
C GLU A 88 12.71 2.92 -6.16
N THR A 89 13.04 2.02 -7.07
CA THR A 89 12.19 1.64 -8.20
C THR A 89 11.59 0.24 -8.04
N ASP A 90 12.09 -0.57 -7.09
CA ASP A 90 11.78 -2.01 -7.02
C ASP A 90 11.37 -2.47 -5.61
N ILE A 91 10.76 -1.58 -4.81
CA ILE A 91 10.24 -1.98 -3.50
C ILE A 91 9.01 -2.87 -3.69
N PRO A 92 8.94 -4.03 -3.01
CA PRO A 92 7.74 -4.85 -3.01
C PRO A 92 6.53 -4.07 -2.50
N LEU A 93 5.39 -4.22 -3.17
CA LEU A 93 4.13 -3.58 -2.79
C LEU A 93 3.17 -4.64 -2.24
N ARG A 94 2.50 -4.29 -1.14
CA ARG A 94 1.28 -4.94 -0.66
C ARG A 94 0.13 -4.00 -0.92
N VAL A 95 -0.71 -4.35 -1.86
CA VAL A 95 -1.79 -3.48 -2.32
C VAL A 95 -3.13 -4.08 -1.94
N GLY A 96 -3.98 -3.27 -1.32
CA GLY A 96 -5.40 -3.58 -1.21
C GLY A 96 -6.16 -2.84 -2.29
N LEU A 97 -6.88 -3.57 -3.11
CA LEU A 97 -7.78 -3.02 -4.10
C LEU A 97 -9.22 -3.12 -3.55
N LEU A 98 -9.79 -1.97 -3.23
CA LEU A 98 -11.11 -1.85 -2.59
C LEU A 98 -12.11 -1.34 -3.60
N LEU A 99 -13.13 -2.14 -3.90
CA LEU A 99 -14.17 -1.84 -4.88
C LEU A 99 -15.52 -1.66 -4.21
N ASP A 100 -16.19 -0.58 -4.58
CA ASP A 100 -17.55 -0.29 -4.15
C ASP A 100 -18.55 -1.20 -4.89
N THR A 101 -19.13 -2.13 -4.17
CA THR A 101 -20.17 -3.01 -4.72
C THR A 101 -21.57 -2.65 -4.18
N SER A 102 -21.77 -1.45 -3.64
CA SER A 102 -23.05 -1.00 -3.13
C SER A 102 -24.11 -0.82 -4.23
N ASN A 103 -25.38 -0.66 -3.82
CA ASN A 103 -26.46 -0.38 -4.77
C ASN A 103 -26.25 0.90 -5.59
N SER A 104 -25.57 1.91 -5.03
CA SER A 104 -25.24 3.16 -5.75
C SER A 104 -24.18 2.93 -6.83
N ALA A 105 -23.26 1.99 -6.63
CA ALA A 105 -22.23 1.62 -7.59
C ALA A 105 -22.77 0.88 -8.83
N ARG A 106 -23.99 0.35 -8.79
CA ARG A 106 -24.57 -0.46 -9.88
C ARG A 106 -24.46 0.18 -11.27
N ARG A 107 -24.48 1.52 -11.35
CA ARG A 107 -24.34 2.24 -12.62
C ARG A 107 -22.90 2.32 -13.09
N TYR A 108 -21.94 2.09 -12.23
CA TYR A 108 -20.53 2.28 -12.47
C TYR A 108 -19.72 1.00 -12.29
N ILE A 109 -20.37 -0.11 -11.91
CA ILE A 109 -19.69 -1.36 -11.56
C ILE A 109 -18.79 -1.87 -12.69
N GLU A 110 -19.19 -1.75 -13.94
CA GLU A 110 -18.35 -2.15 -15.08
C GLU A 110 -17.12 -1.24 -15.20
N PHE A 111 -17.28 0.07 -14.98
CA PHE A 111 -16.15 1.01 -14.94
C PHE A 111 -15.20 0.68 -13.76
N GLU A 112 -15.73 0.32 -12.62
CA GLU A 112 -14.93 -0.06 -11.45
C GLU A 112 -14.17 -1.36 -11.68
N LYS A 113 -14.80 -2.35 -12.32
CA LYS A 113 -14.17 -3.59 -12.75
C LYS A 113 -13.04 -3.33 -13.74
N ASP A 114 -13.30 -2.52 -14.77
CA ASP A 114 -12.30 -2.16 -15.78
C ASP A 114 -11.10 -1.46 -15.11
N ALA A 115 -11.35 -0.51 -14.19
CA ALA A 115 -10.31 0.19 -13.46
C ALA A 115 -9.48 -0.77 -12.60
N ALA A 116 -10.14 -1.68 -11.90
CA ALA A 116 -9.50 -2.66 -11.04
C ALA A 116 -8.65 -3.65 -11.82
N SER A 117 -9.19 -4.19 -12.92
CA SER A 117 -8.49 -5.13 -13.80
C SER A 117 -7.26 -4.50 -14.43
N GLU A 118 -7.38 -3.27 -14.95
CA GLU A 118 -6.26 -2.54 -15.54
C GLU A 118 -5.19 -2.22 -14.49
N PHE A 119 -5.60 -1.77 -13.30
CA PHE A 119 -4.66 -1.50 -12.21
C PHE A 119 -3.88 -2.77 -11.81
N ALA A 120 -4.59 -3.89 -11.61
CA ALA A 120 -3.96 -5.17 -11.27
C ALA A 120 -3.00 -5.63 -12.38
N TYR A 121 -3.41 -5.49 -13.63
CA TYR A 121 -2.60 -5.85 -14.79
C TYR A 121 -1.29 -5.06 -14.83
N VAL A 122 -1.36 -3.73 -14.82
CA VAL A 122 -0.14 -2.88 -14.98
C VAL A 122 0.80 -3.00 -13.78
N LEU A 123 0.26 -3.24 -12.58
CA LEU A 123 1.07 -3.39 -11.39
C LEU A 123 1.79 -4.74 -11.33
N LEU A 124 1.08 -5.83 -11.56
CA LEU A 124 1.64 -7.18 -11.46
C LEU A 124 2.55 -7.55 -12.64
N GLN A 125 2.39 -6.88 -13.78
CA GLN A 125 3.31 -7.04 -14.91
C GLN A 125 4.73 -6.59 -14.55
N LYS A 126 4.88 -5.61 -13.66
CA LYS A 126 6.16 -4.98 -13.34
C LYS A 126 7.03 -5.84 -12.42
N SER A 127 6.47 -6.45 -11.41
CA SER A 127 7.23 -7.25 -10.45
C SER A 127 6.40 -8.38 -9.85
N ARG A 128 6.99 -9.57 -9.82
CA ARG A 128 6.40 -10.74 -9.15
C ARG A 128 6.38 -10.62 -7.62
N GLN A 129 7.07 -9.64 -7.05
CA GLN A 129 7.09 -9.40 -5.61
C GLN A 129 5.89 -8.56 -5.14
N HIS A 130 5.19 -7.89 -6.09
CA HIS A 130 3.94 -7.20 -5.78
C HIS A 130 2.85 -8.21 -5.51
N GLN A 131 2.01 -7.92 -4.52
CA GLN A 131 0.82 -8.71 -4.23
C GLN A 131 -0.36 -7.79 -4.02
N ILE A 132 -1.52 -8.23 -4.51
CA ILE A 132 -2.79 -7.53 -4.39
C ILE A 132 -3.76 -8.42 -3.62
N PHE A 133 -4.47 -7.89 -2.63
CA PHE A 133 -5.72 -8.47 -2.17
C PHE A 133 -6.89 -7.67 -2.74
N LEU A 134 -7.97 -8.36 -3.07
CA LEU A 134 -9.22 -7.78 -3.55
C LEU A 134 -10.23 -7.80 -2.41
N LEU A 135 -10.75 -6.64 -2.09
CA LEU A 135 -11.81 -6.45 -1.12
C LEU A 135 -12.96 -5.69 -1.77
N THR A 136 -14.16 -6.19 -1.59
CA THR A 136 -15.39 -5.49 -1.96
C THR A 136 -16.08 -4.96 -0.73
N PHE A 137 -16.85 -3.90 -0.90
CA PHE A 137 -17.67 -3.38 0.17
C PHE A 137 -19.04 -2.92 -0.31
N ASP A 138 -20.02 -3.35 0.46
CA ASP A 138 -21.37 -2.85 0.42
C ASP A 138 -21.82 -2.53 1.87
N GLY A 139 -22.75 -3.25 2.48
CA GLY A 139 -23.06 -3.13 3.90
C GLY A 139 -21.99 -3.70 4.84
N ALA A 140 -21.00 -4.41 4.31
CA ALA A 140 -19.86 -4.98 5.02
C ALA A 140 -18.66 -5.15 4.09
N ALA A 141 -17.46 -5.32 4.68
CA ALA A 141 -16.25 -5.64 3.95
C ALA A 141 -16.16 -7.15 3.67
N GLU A 142 -15.85 -7.52 2.43
CA GLU A 142 -15.58 -8.90 2.03
C GLU A 142 -14.24 -9.03 1.32
N VAL A 143 -13.37 -9.90 1.81
CA VAL A 143 -12.11 -10.24 1.12
C VAL A 143 -12.39 -11.31 0.07
N VAL A 144 -12.47 -10.91 -1.18
CA VAL A 144 -12.75 -11.82 -2.31
C VAL A 144 -11.50 -12.62 -2.70
N VAL A 145 -10.35 -11.96 -2.74
CA VAL A 145 -9.06 -12.60 -3.00
C VAL A 145 -8.06 -12.12 -1.97
N ASP A 146 -7.40 -13.02 -1.26
CA ASP A 146 -6.29 -12.68 -0.38
C ASP A 146 -5.03 -12.33 -1.17
N PHE A 147 -3.99 -11.78 -0.51
CA PHE A 147 -2.75 -11.38 -1.18
C PHE A 147 -2.29 -12.39 -2.21
N SER A 148 -2.26 -11.96 -3.46
CA SER A 148 -1.90 -12.78 -4.61
C SER A 148 -1.13 -11.96 -5.63
N ASN A 149 -0.23 -12.61 -6.37
CA ASN A 149 0.39 -12.09 -7.58
C ASN A 149 -0.14 -12.82 -8.84
N ASP A 150 -1.17 -13.62 -8.68
CA ASP A 150 -1.85 -14.33 -9.75
C ASP A 150 -2.88 -13.39 -10.39
N ARG A 151 -2.55 -12.90 -11.58
CA ARG A 151 -3.36 -11.95 -12.32
C ARG A 151 -4.67 -12.57 -12.78
N ASP A 152 -4.64 -13.80 -13.27
CA ASP A 152 -5.81 -14.44 -13.87
C ASP A 152 -6.85 -14.70 -12.78
N LYS A 153 -6.40 -15.10 -11.58
CA LYS A 153 -7.26 -15.25 -10.40
C LYS A 153 -7.92 -13.93 -9.99
N LEU A 154 -7.18 -12.82 -10.00
CA LEU A 154 -7.72 -11.50 -9.66
C LEU A 154 -8.72 -11.02 -10.70
N GLU A 155 -8.40 -11.18 -11.99
CA GLU A 155 -9.28 -10.80 -13.11
C GLU A 155 -10.60 -11.58 -13.08
N GLU A 156 -10.55 -12.89 -12.92
CA GLU A 156 -11.76 -13.73 -12.79
C GLU A 156 -12.63 -13.26 -11.62
N ALA A 157 -12.02 -13.03 -10.45
CA ALA A 157 -12.75 -12.56 -9.30
C ALA A 157 -13.36 -11.16 -9.50
N ILE A 158 -12.66 -10.24 -10.16
CA ILE A 158 -13.18 -8.91 -10.47
C ILE A 158 -14.38 -8.99 -11.42
N LEU A 159 -14.28 -9.81 -12.47
CA LEU A 159 -15.35 -9.96 -13.46
C LEU A 159 -16.64 -10.52 -12.86
N ASP A 160 -16.54 -11.37 -11.85
CA ASP A 160 -17.70 -11.98 -11.19
C ASP A 160 -18.42 -11.06 -10.19
N LEU A 161 -17.85 -9.89 -9.85
CA LEU A 161 -18.45 -8.98 -8.88
C LEU A 161 -19.83 -8.49 -9.32
N LYS A 162 -20.71 -8.30 -8.34
CA LYS A 162 -22.07 -7.80 -8.54
C LYS A 162 -22.37 -6.70 -7.54
N ALA A 163 -23.02 -5.64 -8.03
CA ALA A 163 -23.42 -4.54 -7.17
C ALA A 163 -24.75 -4.86 -6.44
N GLY A 164 -24.77 -4.56 -5.15
CA GLY A 164 -25.95 -4.72 -4.26
C GLY A 164 -25.63 -4.25 -2.84
N GLY A 165 -26.62 -4.22 -1.96
CA GLY A 165 -26.40 -3.91 -0.56
C GLY A 165 -26.27 -2.43 -0.20
N GLY A 166 -25.81 -2.17 1.01
CA GLY A 166 -25.58 -0.84 1.58
C GLY A 166 -24.24 -0.23 1.17
N LYS A 167 -23.68 0.62 2.06
CA LYS A 167 -22.37 1.26 1.79
C LYS A 167 -21.66 1.61 3.10
N ALA A 168 -20.72 0.77 3.48
CA ALA A 168 -19.88 0.89 4.67
C ALA A 168 -18.40 1.13 4.27
N LEU A 169 -18.13 2.28 3.64
CA LEU A 169 -16.80 2.64 3.12
C LEU A 169 -15.76 2.71 4.25
N PHE A 170 -16.08 3.45 5.32
CA PHE A 170 -15.13 3.67 6.41
C PHE A 170 -14.82 2.40 7.17
N ASP A 171 -15.83 1.60 7.52
CA ASP A 171 -15.63 0.31 8.17
C ASP A 171 -14.77 -0.61 7.31
N SER A 172 -14.91 -0.55 5.99
CA SER A 172 -14.17 -1.41 5.05
C SER A 172 -12.71 -1.00 4.91
N ILE A 173 -12.42 0.31 4.87
CA ILE A 173 -11.05 0.81 4.87
C ILE A 173 -10.38 0.49 6.22
N TYR A 174 -11.09 0.71 7.32
CA TYR A 174 -10.61 0.37 8.66
C TYR A 174 -10.26 -1.11 8.76
N PHE A 175 -11.16 -1.99 8.31
CA PHE A 175 -10.94 -3.43 8.25
C PHE A 175 -9.72 -3.79 7.38
N ALA A 176 -9.59 -3.22 6.19
CA ALA A 176 -8.46 -3.46 5.29
C ALA A 176 -7.13 -3.07 5.96
N CYS A 177 -7.08 -1.94 6.63
CA CYS A 177 -5.90 -1.49 7.36
C CYS A 177 -5.57 -2.41 8.54
N LYS A 178 -6.57 -2.71 9.40
CA LYS A 178 -6.44 -3.49 10.62
C LYS A 178 -6.12 -4.96 10.35
N GLU A 179 -6.95 -5.61 9.53
CA GLU A 179 -6.91 -7.06 9.38
C GLU A 179 -5.97 -7.53 8.27
N LYS A 180 -5.70 -6.68 7.28
CA LYS A 180 -4.85 -7.06 6.15
C LYS A 180 -3.50 -6.36 6.19
N MET A 181 -3.48 -5.03 6.27
CA MET A 181 -2.24 -4.28 6.09
C MET A 181 -1.31 -4.31 7.31
N VAL A 182 -1.83 -4.17 8.54
CA VAL A 182 -1.00 -4.29 9.76
C VAL A 182 -0.34 -5.67 9.83
N ARG A 183 -1.04 -6.71 9.38
CA ARG A 183 -0.59 -8.11 9.44
C ARG A 183 0.19 -8.56 8.20
N ALA A 184 0.25 -7.71 7.17
CA ALA A 184 1.01 -8.03 5.96
C ALA A 184 2.49 -8.18 6.31
N ASP A 185 3.10 -9.24 5.80
CA ASP A 185 4.54 -9.44 5.91
C ASP A 185 5.30 -8.22 5.36
N ASN A 186 6.33 -7.82 6.06
CA ASN A 186 7.14 -6.67 5.71
C ASN A 186 8.62 -7.05 5.46
N PRO A 187 8.90 -8.00 4.56
CA PRO A 187 10.26 -8.31 4.22
C PRO A 187 10.87 -7.10 3.49
N ASN A 188 12.03 -6.64 3.94
CA ASN A 188 12.82 -5.62 3.26
C ASN A 188 12.13 -4.25 3.06
N GLY A 189 11.21 -3.86 3.95
CA GLY A 189 10.58 -2.55 3.87
C GLY A 189 9.48 -2.43 2.82
N THR A 190 8.68 -3.45 2.64
CA THR A 190 7.50 -3.49 1.76
C THR A 190 6.59 -2.27 1.97
N ARG A 191 6.13 -1.64 0.90
CA ARG A 191 5.15 -0.54 0.97
C ARG A 191 3.73 -1.09 1.01
N ARG A 192 2.93 -0.51 1.89
CA ARG A 192 1.51 -0.82 2.06
C ARG A 192 0.67 0.27 1.39
N VAL A 193 -0.20 -0.14 0.48
CA VAL A 193 -1.00 0.78 -0.33
C VAL A 193 -2.44 0.30 -0.39
N LEU A 194 -3.40 1.21 -0.23
CA LEU A 194 -4.79 0.95 -0.61
C LEU A 194 -5.13 1.78 -1.84
N VAL A 195 -5.82 1.15 -2.79
CA VAL A 195 -6.42 1.82 -3.94
C VAL A 195 -7.92 1.59 -3.86
N ILE A 196 -8.67 2.69 -3.71
CA ILE A 196 -10.12 2.68 -3.52
C ILE A 196 -10.77 3.17 -4.80
N VAL A 197 -11.74 2.44 -5.31
CA VAL A 197 -12.60 2.87 -6.41
C VAL A 197 -14.01 3.06 -5.87
N SER A 198 -14.44 4.30 -5.69
CA SER A 198 -15.72 4.66 -5.06
C SER A 198 -16.09 6.11 -5.31
N ASP A 199 -17.35 6.47 -5.05
CA ASP A 199 -17.80 7.87 -5.03
C ASP A 199 -17.50 8.61 -3.70
N GLY A 200 -16.90 7.93 -2.72
CA GLY A 200 -16.50 8.50 -1.44
C GLY A 200 -17.65 8.72 -0.43
N ILE A 201 -18.87 8.37 -0.78
CA ILE A 201 -20.01 8.48 0.14
C ILE A 201 -20.02 7.27 1.06
N ASP A 202 -20.23 7.52 2.35
CA ASP A 202 -20.52 6.53 3.38
C ASP A 202 -21.93 6.68 3.91
N SER A 203 -22.62 5.59 4.21
CA SER A 203 -23.98 5.64 4.71
C SER A 203 -24.27 4.68 5.85
N GLN A 204 -23.37 3.73 6.13
CA GLN A 204 -23.66 2.65 7.09
C GLN A 204 -22.50 2.34 8.04
N SER A 205 -21.35 2.94 7.86
CA SER A 205 -20.21 2.68 8.73
C SER A 205 -20.48 3.14 10.17
N THR A 206 -19.91 2.41 11.10
CA THR A 206 -19.88 2.77 12.52
C THR A 206 -18.63 3.60 12.84
N ARG A 207 -17.60 3.50 12.03
CA ARG A 207 -16.35 4.25 12.17
C ARG A 207 -16.44 5.63 11.53
N SER A 208 -15.76 6.60 12.16
CA SER A 208 -15.58 7.93 11.62
C SER A 208 -14.41 7.99 10.62
N LEU A 209 -14.36 9.04 9.83
CA LEU A 209 -13.24 9.31 8.92
C LEU A 209 -11.91 9.44 9.69
N GLU A 210 -11.93 10.06 10.86
CA GLU A 210 -10.79 10.26 11.74
C GLU A 210 -10.21 8.92 12.24
N GLU A 211 -11.07 8.00 12.65
CA GLU A 211 -10.65 6.65 13.06
C GLU A 211 -10.00 5.88 11.88
N VAL A 212 -10.55 6.03 10.69
CA VAL A 212 -9.99 5.42 9.47
C VAL A 212 -8.62 5.99 9.14
N ILE A 213 -8.47 7.32 9.18
CA ILE A 213 -7.18 7.99 8.94
C ILE A 213 -6.15 7.54 9.99
N SER A 214 -6.55 7.48 11.25
CA SER A 214 -5.67 7.04 12.35
C SER A 214 -5.22 5.60 12.18
N MET A 215 -6.13 4.70 11.81
CA MET A 215 -5.81 3.30 11.53
C MET A 215 -4.90 3.16 10.30
N ALA A 216 -5.13 3.92 9.24
CA ALA A 216 -4.27 3.91 8.06
C ALA A 216 -2.85 4.40 8.38
N ARG A 217 -2.73 5.44 9.20
CA ARG A 217 -1.44 5.95 9.69
C ARG A 217 -0.72 4.94 10.59
N LEU A 218 -1.45 4.27 11.50
CA LEU A 218 -0.89 3.21 12.33
C LEU A 218 -0.38 2.04 11.49
N ALA A 219 -1.15 1.65 10.47
CA ALA A 219 -0.79 0.59 9.54
C ALA A 219 0.31 1.01 8.52
N GLU A 220 0.73 2.29 8.53
CA GLU A 220 1.66 2.88 7.55
C GLU A 220 1.19 2.68 6.10
N VAL A 221 -0.10 2.83 5.88
CA VAL A 221 -0.74 2.67 4.57
C VAL A 221 -0.87 4.01 3.88
N VAL A 222 -0.44 4.07 2.62
CA VAL A 222 -0.73 5.18 1.71
C VAL A 222 -2.01 4.86 0.94
N ILE A 223 -2.98 5.76 0.95
CA ILE A 223 -4.27 5.55 0.28
C ILE A 223 -4.34 6.38 -0.99
N TYR A 224 -4.68 5.75 -2.10
CA TYR A 224 -5.06 6.37 -3.35
C TYR A 224 -6.55 6.11 -3.61
N ALA A 225 -7.21 7.03 -4.29
CA ALA A 225 -8.60 6.88 -4.67
C ALA A 225 -8.83 7.23 -6.15
N ILE A 226 -9.73 6.50 -6.79
CA ILE A 226 -10.29 6.81 -8.11
C ILE A 226 -11.77 7.06 -7.90
N GLY A 227 -12.16 8.33 -8.00
CA GLY A 227 -13.54 8.73 -7.78
C GLY A 227 -14.46 8.36 -8.94
N THR A 228 -15.58 7.71 -8.65
CA THR A 228 -16.55 7.23 -9.66
C THR A 228 -17.73 8.15 -9.88
N VAL A 229 -17.65 9.40 -9.50
CA VAL A 229 -18.79 10.33 -9.42
C VAL A 229 -19.35 10.76 -10.76
N SER A 230 -20.67 10.89 -10.79
CA SER A 230 -21.40 11.47 -11.90
C SER A 230 -21.58 13.00 -11.77
N TYR A 231 -21.47 13.62 -12.93
CA TYR A 231 -21.78 15.00 -13.34
C TYR A 231 -22.28 16.03 -12.31
N GLY A 232 -21.52 17.12 -12.20
CA GLY A 232 -22.07 18.48 -12.18
C GLY A 232 -22.32 19.12 -10.83
N PHE A 233 -22.07 18.48 -9.69
CA PHE A 233 -22.19 19.07 -8.36
C PHE A 233 -21.03 18.66 -7.47
N THR A 234 -20.58 19.57 -6.60
CA THR A 234 -19.67 19.24 -5.48
C THR A 234 -20.27 18.08 -4.70
N ASN A 235 -19.62 16.91 -4.80
CA ASN A 235 -20.04 15.74 -4.07
C ASN A 235 -19.28 15.71 -2.75
N PRO A 236 -19.95 15.63 -1.59
CA PRO A 236 -19.29 15.54 -0.30
C PRO A 236 -18.31 14.34 -0.21
N GLY A 237 -18.55 13.28 -0.99
CA GLY A 237 -17.61 12.16 -1.09
C GLY A 237 -16.25 12.53 -1.69
N PHE A 238 -16.15 13.58 -2.49
CA PHE A 238 -14.86 14.06 -3.01
C PHE A 238 -13.97 14.60 -1.91
N GLU A 239 -14.53 15.45 -1.04
CA GLU A 239 -13.80 16.00 0.10
C GLU A 239 -13.32 14.88 1.03
N VAL A 240 -14.15 13.84 1.21
CA VAL A 240 -13.78 12.65 1.98
C VAL A 240 -12.59 11.92 1.34
N LEU A 241 -12.66 11.62 0.03
CA LEU A 241 -11.58 10.94 -0.68
C LEU A 241 -10.30 11.78 -0.72
N GLU A 242 -10.42 13.09 -0.96
CA GLU A 242 -9.27 14.01 -0.93
C GLU A 242 -8.61 14.00 0.44
N ARG A 243 -9.39 14.24 1.51
CA ARG A 243 -8.87 14.27 2.86
C ARG A 243 -8.22 12.94 3.24
N LEU A 244 -8.90 11.82 3.01
CA LEU A 244 -8.39 10.48 3.31
C LEU A 244 -7.05 10.20 2.63
N THR A 245 -6.93 10.55 1.35
CA THR A 245 -5.71 10.33 0.58
C THR A 245 -4.59 11.30 0.97
N GLU A 246 -4.87 12.58 1.16
CA GLU A 246 -3.89 13.59 1.56
C GLU A 246 -3.30 13.30 2.95
N GLU A 247 -4.14 12.88 3.90
CA GLU A 247 -3.71 12.59 5.28
C GLU A 247 -2.83 11.34 5.39
N THR A 248 -2.86 10.48 4.37
CA THR A 248 -2.03 9.28 4.28
C THR A 248 -0.85 9.40 3.31
N GLY A 249 -0.74 10.54 2.60
CA GLY A 249 0.35 10.84 1.68
C GLY A 249 0.11 10.39 0.24
N GLY A 250 -1.11 9.99 -0.11
CA GLY A 250 -1.52 9.64 -1.46
C GLY A 250 -2.29 10.74 -2.18
N LYS A 251 -3.20 10.35 -3.08
CA LYS A 251 -4.00 11.28 -3.89
C LYS A 251 -5.30 10.65 -4.36
N ALA A 252 -6.36 11.46 -4.38
CA ALA A 252 -7.60 11.15 -5.10
C ALA A 252 -7.53 11.66 -6.54
N TYR A 253 -8.01 10.85 -7.46
CA TYR A 253 -8.15 11.13 -8.89
C TYR A 253 -9.62 11.09 -9.27
N PHE A 254 -10.08 12.14 -9.96
CA PHE A 254 -11.47 12.26 -10.39
C PHE A 254 -11.52 12.30 -11.93
N PRO A 255 -11.68 11.15 -12.60
CA PRO A 255 -11.68 11.08 -14.07
C PRO A 255 -12.75 11.91 -14.77
N HIS A 256 -13.68 12.48 -14.00
CA HIS A 256 -14.85 13.21 -14.51
C HIS A 256 -14.78 14.73 -14.39
N GLU A 257 -13.80 15.29 -13.68
CA GLU A 257 -13.82 16.69 -13.23
C GLU A 257 -13.59 17.76 -14.32
N LYS A 258 -13.20 17.39 -15.53
CA LYS A 258 -12.92 18.35 -16.61
C LYS A 258 -13.88 18.25 -17.79
N MET A 259 -15.14 18.65 -17.62
CA MET A 259 -16.03 18.96 -18.72
C MET A 259 -16.46 20.45 -18.78
N LEU A 260 -15.54 21.36 -18.51
CA LEU A 260 -15.71 22.78 -18.85
C LEU A 260 -14.60 23.18 -19.83
N GLY A 261 -14.74 22.79 -21.09
CA GLY A 261 -13.85 23.21 -22.16
C GLY A 261 -13.85 22.25 -23.34
N VAL A 262 -14.76 22.46 -24.28
CA VAL A 262 -14.86 21.71 -25.54
C VAL A 262 -13.68 21.97 -26.50
N ALA A 263 -12.52 22.42 -26.02
CA ALA A 263 -11.48 22.98 -26.87
C ALA A 263 -10.19 22.17 -27.01
N ASP A 264 -10.01 21.02 -26.35
CA ASP A 264 -8.69 20.36 -26.37
C ASP A 264 -8.72 18.88 -26.78
N VAL A 265 -9.40 18.58 -27.88
CA VAL A 265 -9.34 17.25 -28.51
C VAL A 265 -8.23 17.14 -29.58
N ARG A 266 -7.45 18.20 -29.79
CA ARG A 266 -6.41 18.27 -30.83
C ARG A 266 -5.00 18.11 -30.28
N GLY A 267 -4.64 17.01 -29.71
CA GLY A 267 -3.26 16.84 -29.23
C GLY A 267 -2.93 15.52 -28.57
N PHE A 268 -3.80 14.56 -28.59
CA PHE A 268 -3.51 13.25 -28.02
C PHE A 268 -2.93 12.33 -29.10
N GLU A 269 -1.63 12.41 -29.33
CA GLU A 269 -0.88 11.29 -29.89
C GLU A 269 -0.70 10.27 -28.77
N ALA A 270 -1.50 9.21 -28.84
CA ALA A 270 -1.36 8.04 -27.98
C ALA A 270 0.04 7.45 -28.18
N HIS A 271 0.91 7.64 -27.22
CA HIS A 271 2.24 7.05 -27.21
C HIS A 271 2.10 5.53 -27.06
N GLY A 272 1.94 4.84 -28.19
CA GLY A 272 2.40 3.46 -28.37
C GLY A 272 1.73 2.36 -27.58
N VAL A 273 0.52 2.55 -27.04
CA VAL A 273 -0.27 1.44 -26.49
C VAL A 273 -1.11 0.87 -27.63
N GLN A 274 -0.61 -0.18 -28.27
CA GLN A 274 -1.42 -1.01 -29.15
C GLN A 274 -2.34 -1.85 -28.26
N PHE A 275 -3.62 -1.53 -28.26
CA PHE A 275 -4.66 -2.40 -27.73
C PHE A 275 -4.83 -3.59 -28.66
N GLU A 276 -4.05 -4.65 -28.45
CA GLU A 276 -4.34 -5.95 -29.04
C GLU A 276 -5.40 -6.65 -28.18
N GLY A 277 -6.60 -6.65 -28.66
CA GLY A 277 -7.68 -7.49 -28.16
C GLY A 277 -8.81 -6.72 -27.48
N THR A 278 -9.97 -6.87 -28.08
CA THR A 278 -11.33 -6.55 -27.64
C THR A 278 -11.99 -5.29 -28.20
N SER A 279 -11.60 -4.84 -29.37
CA SER A 279 -12.36 -3.82 -30.11
C SER A 279 -13.75 -4.32 -30.60
N GLN A 280 -14.12 -5.57 -30.33
CA GLN A 280 -15.40 -6.14 -30.80
C GLN A 280 -16.55 -6.08 -29.80
N ASN A 281 -16.30 -5.75 -28.53
CA ASN A 281 -17.35 -5.67 -27.50
C ASN A 281 -17.63 -4.26 -26.95
N MET A 282 -16.93 -3.22 -27.40
CA MET A 282 -17.36 -1.87 -27.13
C MET A 282 -18.49 -1.51 -28.07
N GLY A 283 -19.74 -1.78 -27.68
CA GLY A 283 -20.94 -1.36 -28.36
C GLY A 283 -21.05 0.15 -28.43
N PHE A 284 -20.41 0.77 -29.42
CA PHE A 284 -20.57 2.18 -29.76
C PHE A 284 -21.92 2.38 -30.45
N SER A 285 -23.03 2.23 -29.72
CA SER A 285 -24.33 2.60 -30.25
C SER A 285 -24.87 3.84 -29.52
N ASN A 286 -25.16 4.87 -30.31
CA ASN A 286 -25.94 6.03 -29.98
C ASN A 286 -25.33 7.11 -29.05
N GLY A 287 -24.30 7.84 -29.52
CA GLY A 287 -23.90 9.12 -28.89
C GLY A 287 -23.26 9.06 -27.50
N GLN A 288 -23.42 7.97 -26.78
CA GLN A 288 -22.81 7.73 -25.47
C GLN A 288 -21.37 7.24 -25.56
N GLY A 289 -20.94 6.74 -26.71
CA GLY A 289 -19.63 6.11 -26.91
C GLY A 289 -18.44 7.06 -26.72
N LEU A 290 -18.56 8.31 -27.18
CA LEU A 290 -17.47 9.30 -27.04
C LEU A 290 -17.22 9.68 -25.58
N PHE A 291 -18.30 9.82 -24.80
CA PHE A 291 -18.19 10.10 -23.36
C PHE A 291 -17.61 8.91 -22.58
N SER A 292 -17.91 7.69 -23.01
CA SER A 292 -17.36 6.48 -22.40
C SER A 292 -15.87 6.31 -22.68
N ALA A 293 -15.41 6.63 -23.90
CA ALA A 293 -14.00 6.54 -24.27
C ALA A 293 -13.13 7.58 -23.52
N ASP A 294 -13.58 8.84 -23.44
CA ASP A 294 -12.86 9.89 -22.70
C ASP A 294 -12.74 9.53 -21.21
N ARG A 295 -13.82 9.03 -20.62
CA ARG A 295 -13.83 8.57 -19.23
C ARG A 295 -12.85 7.42 -18.99
N PHE A 296 -12.85 6.45 -19.88
CA PHE A 296 -11.93 5.32 -19.82
C PHE A 296 -10.48 5.78 -19.95
N MET A 297 -10.16 6.66 -20.89
CA MET A 297 -8.79 7.19 -21.02
C MET A 297 -8.33 7.95 -19.77
N ARG A 298 -9.18 8.76 -19.16
CA ARG A 298 -8.84 9.46 -17.89
C ARG A 298 -8.64 8.51 -16.72
N MET A 299 -9.38 7.40 -16.70
CA MET A 299 -9.17 6.35 -15.72
C MET A 299 -7.78 5.71 -15.91
N ILE A 300 -7.41 5.36 -17.15
CA ILE A 300 -6.08 4.85 -17.47
C ILE A 300 -4.97 5.83 -17.09
N ASP A 301 -5.19 7.13 -17.33
CA ASP A 301 -4.26 8.19 -16.89
C ASP A 301 -4.11 8.24 -15.38
N SER A 302 -5.21 8.08 -14.64
CA SER A 302 -5.21 8.03 -13.18
C SER A 302 -4.44 6.82 -12.67
N ILE A 303 -4.72 5.63 -13.21
CA ILE A 303 -4.02 4.38 -12.88
C ILE A 303 -2.53 4.50 -13.19
N THR A 304 -2.19 5.01 -14.36
CA THR A 304 -0.80 5.21 -14.79
C THR A 304 -0.08 6.20 -13.86
N SER A 305 -0.77 7.24 -13.41
CA SER A 305 -0.23 8.23 -12.48
C SER A 305 0.03 7.63 -11.09
N ILE A 306 -0.92 6.84 -10.56
CA ILE A 306 -0.75 6.10 -9.30
C ILE A 306 0.45 5.15 -9.41
N ARG A 307 0.51 4.35 -10.47
CA ARG A 307 1.61 3.42 -10.69
C ARG A 307 2.96 4.13 -10.74
N ARG A 308 3.10 5.19 -11.55
CA ARG A 308 4.34 5.97 -11.64
C ARG A 308 4.74 6.53 -10.28
N GLU A 309 3.80 7.05 -9.52
CA GLU A 309 4.05 7.59 -8.20
C GLU A 309 4.52 6.51 -7.22
N LEU A 310 3.97 5.30 -7.30
CA LEU A 310 4.38 4.16 -6.47
C LEU A 310 5.78 3.63 -6.83
N GLU A 311 6.11 3.60 -8.12
CA GLU A 311 7.38 3.06 -8.63
C GLU A 311 8.53 4.07 -8.57
N GLU A 312 8.26 5.38 -8.53
CA GLU A 312 9.26 6.41 -8.74
C GLU A 312 9.37 7.38 -7.56
N GLN A 313 9.42 6.82 -6.35
CA GLN A 313 9.58 7.61 -5.13
C GLN A 313 11.05 7.68 -4.69
N TYR A 314 11.35 8.76 -3.98
CA TYR A 314 12.55 8.84 -3.15
C TYR A 314 12.26 8.24 -1.78
N SER A 315 13.18 7.46 -1.26
CA SER A 315 13.16 7.00 0.13
C SER A 315 14.14 7.82 0.92
N LEU A 316 13.62 8.57 1.86
CA LEU A 316 14.40 9.32 2.84
C LEU A 316 14.32 8.57 4.16
N ALA A 317 15.43 8.49 4.89
CA ALA A 317 15.38 7.97 6.23
C ALA A 317 16.19 8.85 7.17
N TYR A 318 15.73 8.95 8.41
CA TYR A 318 16.42 9.63 9.50
C TYR A 318 16.23 8.86 10.81
N THR A 319 17.09 9.14 11.77
CA THR A 319 16.92 8.63 13.13
C THR A 319 16.20 9.69 13.96
N SER A 320 15.05 9.31 14.54
CA SER A 320 14.32 10.25 15.41
C SER A 320 15.17 10.62 16.63
N PRO A 321 15.22 11.91 17.00
CA PRO A 321 15.92 12.37 18.21
C PRO A 321 15.21 11.93 19.49
N ASN A 322 13.94 11.53 19.40
CA ASN A 322 13.17 10.96 20.50
C ASN A 322 13.10 9.43 20.36
N PRO A 323 13.87 8.66 21.14
CA PRO A 323 13.91 7.20 21.04
C PRO A 323 12.70 6.50 21.67
N ASN A 324 11.80 7.24 22.33
CA ASN A 324 10.67 6.65 23.03
C ASN A 324 9.63 6.14 22.03
N LEU A 325 9.28 4.88 22.15
CA LEU A 325 8.16 4.28 21.44
C LEU A 325 6.94 4.31 22.36
N ASP A 326 6.37 5.50 22.52
CA ASP A 326 5.32 5.82 23.50
C ASP A 326 3.90 5.81 22.93
N GLY A 327 3.77 5.47 21.62
CA GLY A 327 2.49 5.45 20.93
C GLY A 327 2.02 6.83 20.46
N THR A 328 2.77 7.90 20.73
CA THR A 328 2.39 9.24 20.27
C THR A 328 2.54 9.39 18.77
N TYR A 329 1.68 10.23 18.17
CA TYR A 329 1.81 10.60 16.77
C TYR A 329 2.85 11.71 16.60
N ARG A 330 3.79 11.54 15.67
CA ARG A 330 4.83 12.51 15.36
C ARG A 330 4.62 13.04 13.94
N ASN A 331 4.57 14.35 13.82
CA ASN A 331 4.35 15.01 12.53
C ASN A 331 5.62 15.00 11.69
N ILE A 332 5.48 14.73 10.39
CA ILE A 332 6.57 14.81 9.41
C ILE A 332 6.22 15.87 8.38
N GLU A 333 7.17 16.75 8.10
CA GLU A 333 7.09 17.67 6.97
C GLU A 333 8.32 17.46 6.08
N VAL A 334 8.09 17.30 4.77
CA VAL A 334 9.16 17.21 3.77
C VAL A 334 9.10 18.41 2.86
N LYS A 335 10.22 19.10 2.71
CA LYS A 335 10.39 20.23 1.78
C LYS A 335 11.42 19.92 0.72
N VAL A 336 11.22 20.47 -0.48
CA VAL A 336 12.22 20.43 -1.55
C VAL A 336 12.62 21.87 -1.92
N ARG A 337 13.91 22.13 -1.92
CA ARG A 337 14.46 23.47 -2.19
C ARG A 337 14.29 23.92 -3.64
N ARG A 338 13.99 23.01 -4.57
CA ARG A 338 13.79 23.29 -5.98
C ARG A 338 12.42 23.88 -6.25
N LYS A 339 12.37 25.04 -6.93
CA LYS A 339 11.09 25.70 -7.31
C LYS A 339 10.28 24.83 -8.25
N GLY A 340 8.95 24.86 -8.10
CA GLY A 340 8.01 24.14 -8.95
C GLY A 340 7.89 22.66 -8.65
N VAL A 341 8.51 22.17 -7.56
CA VAL A 341 8.35 20.80 -7.09
C VAL A 341 7.22 20.73 -6.07
N LYS A 342 6.25 19.86 -6.34
CA LYS A 342 5.23 19.46 -5.37
C LYS A 342 5.70 18.18 -4.68
N VAL A 343 5.58 18.13 -3.36
CA VAL A 343 5.97 16.98 -2.54
C VAL A 343 4.73 16.28 -2.00
N ARG A 344 4.69 14.97 -2.10
CA ARG A 344 3.78 14.12 -1.34
C ARG A 344 4.58 13.15 -0.50
N ALA A 345 4.24 13.07 0.77
CA ALA A 345 4.81 12.17 1.76
C ALA A 345 3.79 11.95 2.86
N LYS A 346 3.98 10.91 3.66
CA LYS A 346 3.19 10.73 4.88
C LYS A 346 3.35 11.94 5.79
N LYS A 347 2.26 12.40 6.40
CA LYS A 347 2.27 13.58 7.29
C LYS A 347 2.82 13.28 8.69
N GLY A 348 3.05 12.02 9.01
CA GLY A 348 3.59 11.60 10.29
C GLY A 348 3.54 10.09 10.48
N TYR A 349 3.80 9.65 11.70
CA TYR A 349 3.78 8.25 12.10
C TYR A 349 3.53 8.11 13.59
N PHE A 350 3.01 6.97 14.01
CA PHE A 350 2.94 6.60 15.42
C PHE A 350 4.29 6.01 15.88
N ALA A 351 4.82 6.52 16.96
CA ALA A 351 6.07 6.04 17.56
C ALA A 351 5.83 4.72 18.30
N VAL A 352 5.75 3.63 17.55
CA VAL A 352 5.43 2.29 18.07
C VAL A 352 6.39 1.23 17.53
N SER A 353 6.67 0.23 18.37
CA SER A 353 7.29 -1.00 17.88
C SER A 353 6.29 -1.83 17.07
N GLU A 354 6.77 -2.82 16.31
CA GLU A 354 5.91 -3.74 15.57
C GLU A 354 4.91 -4.46 16.50
N GLY A 355 5.36 -4.89 17.68
CA GLY A 355 4.47 -5.51 18.66
C GLY A 355 3.41 -4.55 19.21
N MET A 356 3.78 -3.29 19.47
CA MET A 356 2.82 -2.25 19.87
C MET A 356 1.83 -1.94 18.75
N ARG A 357 2.29 -1.86 17.50
CA ARG A 357 1.43 -1.64 16.33
C ARG A 357 0.34 -2.70 16.25
N MET A 358 0.72 -3.97 16.39
CA MET A 358 -0.22 -5.10 16.41
C MET A 358 -1.18 -5.01 17.61
N ALA A 359 -0.67 -4.66 18.79
CA ALA A 359 -1.50 -4.52 19.98
C ALA A 359 -2.50 -3.36 19.84
N MET A 360 -2.06 -2.20 19.38
CA MET A 360 -2.93 -1.04 19.14
C MET A 360 -3.97 -1.30 18.07
N ALA A 361 -3.60 -2.00 16.99
CA ALA A 361 -4.55 -2.38 15.95
C ALA A 361 -5.64 -3.34 16.48
N ASN A 362 -5.35 -4.17 17.48
CA ASN A 362 -6.32 -5.05 18.09
C ASN A 362 -7.23 -4.35 19.13
N GLN A 363 -6.83 -3.19 19.64
CA GLN A 363 -7.65 -2.34 20.48
C GLN A 363 -8.44 -1.37 19.59
N ASP A 364 -9.69 -1.08 19.93
CA ASP A 364 -10.40 0.00 19.26
C ASP A 364 -9.76 1.34 19.69
N PHE A 365 -9.47 2.20 18.72
CA PHE A 365 -8.89 3.52 18.99
C PHE A 365 -9.82 4.33 19.89
N PRO A 366 -9.33 4.92 21.00
CA PRO A 366 -10.12 5.89 21.74
C PRO A 366 -10.34 7.13 20.87
N THR A 367 -11.58 7.58 20.80
CA THR A 367 -12.02 8.73 19.99
C THR A 367 -11.73 10.10 20.65
N GLU A 368 -11.15 10.14 21.85
CA GLU A 368 -11.18 11.34 22.70
C GLU A 368 -9.97 12.29 22.61
N ASP A 369 -8.87 11.95 21.95
CA ASP A 369 -7.62 12.74 22.06
C ASP A 369 -7.15 13.43 20.76
N MET A 370 -8.01 13.70 19.79
CA MET A 370 -7.62 14.32 18.51
C MET A 370 -8.30 15.67 18.21
N GLU A 371 -8.86 16.34 19.21
CA GLU A 371 -9.22 17.76 19.13
C GLU A 371 -8.09 18.58 19.80
N ASP A 372 -7.09 18.99 18.97
CA ASP A 372 -6.37 20.28 19.15
C ASP A 372 -5.56 20.61 17.88
#